data_dd0e12eac47fbe7c6a2860bb5ace4102
#
_entry.id   dd0e12eac47fbe7c6a2860bb5ace4102
#
_cell.length_a   1.000
_cell.length_b   1.000
_cell.length_c   1.000
_cell.angle_alpha   90.00
_cell.angle_beta   90.00
_cell.angle_gamma   90.00
#
_symmetry.space_group_name_H-M   'P 1'
#
loop_
_entity.id
_entity.type
_entity.pdbx_description
1 polymer ?
#
loop_
_entity_poly.entity_id
_entity_poly.type
_entity_poly.pdbx_seq_one_letter_code
_entity_poly.pdbx_strand_id
1 'polypeptide(L)'
;GIQEVRDIQTVLPNFTVFDANNTRMPKFSVRGLRENNFGVGQSVVGLYVDGIPYTDMMSRGLSLYDVDHIEFLRGPQGTLFGASAAPGGIINVRPRQPGAEWVGSAGLGYGNHGTREYRLNASGPLTGQIGVSFSGLYNDRDGFVTNLPTGQEIDGRESVAGRLQFVLMPREPWTIRLTASSERYDDGFTPTYSPLSDAGPFKVSRDVPGYVNTDVTTYALSADFSGEHFTLSSVTAFRNWEQDLQQDFDFTAIPQPVAEMGFIPVIGVSQPDVEQFSQEIRLGSGDANESYQWTLGAYYADREMDNVSGSLY
;
A
#
# COMPACT_ATOMS: atom_id res chain seq x y z
N GLY A 1 9.95 14.48 -1.21
CA GLY A 1 8.75 14.15 -1.99
C GLY A 1 7.94 13.06 -1.32
N ILE A 2 6.77 12.74 -1.83
CA ILE A 2 5.95 11.63 -1.35
C ILE A 2 6.58 10.34 -1.87
N GLN A 3 6.98 9.46 -0.98
CA GLN A 3 7.65 8.19 -1.30
C GLN A 3 6.83 6.97 -0.88
N GLU A 4 6.09 7.10 0.19
CA GLU A 4 5.20 6.07 0.74
C GLU A 4 3.81 6.65 0.96
N VAL A 5 2.81 5.78 1.09
CA VAL A 5 1.44 6.19 1.38
C VAL A 5 1.35 7.02 2.67
N ARG A 6 2.23 6.77 3.65
CA ARG A 6 2.29 7.59 4.88
C ARG A 6 2.68 9.05 4.65
N ASP A 7 3.45 9.34 3.60
CA ASP A 7 3.91 10.71 3.34
C ASP A 7 2.79 11.62 2.85
N ILE A 8 1.67 11.05 2.40
CA ILE A 8 0.49 11.78 1.95
C ILE A 8 -0.03 12.71 3.06
N GLN A 9 0.15 12.36 4.34
CA GLN A 9 -0.21 13.22 5.47
C GLN A 9 0.51 14.57 5.46
N THR A 10 1.68 14.67 4.84
CA THR A 10 2.45 15.92 4.80
C THR A 10 1.83 16.98 3.87
N VAL A 11 0.98 16.57 2.96
CA VAL A 11 0.34 17.44 1.96
C VAL A 11 -1.17 17.50 2.08
N LEU A 12 -1.80 16.61 2.85
CA LEU A 12 -3.25 16.60 3.04
C LEU A 12 -3.65 17.17 4.41
N PRO A 13 -4.36 18.29 4.48
CA PRO A 13 -4.87 18.82 5.75
C PRO A 13 -5.91 17.90 6.38
N ASN A 14 -5.87 17.75 7.71
CA ASN A 14 -6.77 16.92 8.50
C ASN A 14 -6.75 15.42 8.13
N PHE A 15 -5.66 14.96 7.55
CA PHE A 15 -5.35 13.57 7.30
C PHE A 15 -4.10 13.19 8.09
N THR A 16 -4.15 12.09 8.82
CA THR A 16 -3.03 11.60 9.61
C THR A 16 -2.86 10.11 9.35
N VAL A 17 -1.63 9.68 9.22
CA VAL A 17 -1.25 8.28 9.14
C VAL A 17 -0.53 7.90 10.42
N PHE A 18 -0.89 6.78 10.99
CA PHE A 18 -0.20 6.23 12.15
C PHE A 18 0.04 4.73 11.96
N ASP A 19 1.19 4.29 12.41
CA ASP A 19 1.57 2.88 12.43
C ASP A 19 1.33 2.33 13.83
N ALA A 20 0.63 1.22 13.93
CA ALA A 20 0.54 0.48 15.18
C ALA A 20 1.43 -0.75 15.03
N ASN A 21 2.70 -0.59 15.35
CA ASN A 21 3.70 -1.65 15.39
C ASN A 21 4.06 -2.32 14.05
N ASN A 22 3.39 -1.99 12.95
CA ASN A 22 3.65 -2.57 11.62
C ASN A 22 3.72 -1.47 10.58
N THR A 23 4.90 -1.25 9.99
CA THR A 23 5.17 -0.22 8.98
C THR A 23 4.38 -0.42 7.70
N ARG A 24 4.01 -1.68 7.39
CA ARG A 24 3.26 -2.03 6.18
C ARG A 24 1.74 -2.03 6.39
N MET A 25 1.29 -1.69 7.59
CA MET A 25 -0.12 -1.54 7.91
C MET A 25 -0.44 -0.11 8.36
N PRO A 26 -0.28 0.90 7.48
CA PRO A 26 -0.60 2.27 7.82
C PRO A 26 -2.10 2.41 8.09
N LYS A 27 -2.44 3.07 9.17
CA LYS A 27 -3.81 3.35 9.59
C LYS A 27 -4.12 4.80 9.37
N PHE A 28 -5.30 5.05 8.86
CA PHE A 28 -5.72 6.38 8.45
C PHE A 28 -6.66 7.01 9.47
N SER A 29 -6.49 8.31 9.65
CA SER A 29 -7.43 9.15 10.38
C SER A 29 -7.73 10.40 9.56
N VAL A 30 -9.00 10.71 9.39
CA VAL A 30 -9.45 11.89 8.66
C VAL A 30 -10.62 12.54 9.38
N ARG A 31 -10.53 13.85 9.65
CA ARG A 31 -11.60 14.65 10.30
C ARG A 31 -12.19 14.00 11.57
N GLY A 32 -11.36 13.36 12.39
CA GLY A 32 -11.79 12.68 13.62
C GLY A 32 -12.28 11.23 13.43
N LEU A 33 -12.51 10.78 12.20
CA LEU A 33 -12.72 9.37 11.91
C LEU A 33 -11.37 8.66 11.93
N ARG A 34 -11.23 7.62 12.73
CA ARG A 34 -9.97 6.90 12.92
C ARG A 34 -10.18 5.40 12.76
N GLU A 35 -9.26 4.75 12.05
CA GLU A 35 -9.16 3.29 12.02
C GLU A 35 -8.72 2.74 13.37
N ASN A 36 -9.17 1.54 13.71
CA ASN A 36 -8.77 0.96 14.98
C ASN A 36 -7.32 0.44 14.96
N ASN A 37 -6.74 0.26 16.12
CA ASN A 37 -5.33 -0.13 16.24
C ASN A 37 -5.08 -1.60 15.86
N PHE A 38 -6.11 -2.45 15.87
CA PHE A 38 -5.95 -3.90 15.68
C PHE A 38 -6.16 -4.36 14.24
N GLY A 39 -6.37 -3.44 13.30
CA GLY A 39 -6.57 -3.81 11.89
C GLY A 39 -7.90 -4.51 11.60
N VAL A 40 -8.83 -4.51 12.56
CA VAL A 40 -10.14 -5.14 12.42
C VAL A 40 -11.18 -4.10 12.07
N GLY A 41 -12.04 -4.42 11.12
CA GLY A 41 -13.14 -3.55 10.70
C GLY A 41 -12.93 -2.93 9.32
N GLN A 42 -13.89 -2.08 8.94
CA GLN A 42 -13.83 -1.41 7.63
C GLN A 42 -12.85 -0.24 7.66
N SER A 43 -12.20 -0.03 6.52
CA SER A 43 -11.34 1.13 6.33
C SER A 43 -12.14 2.43 6.37
N VAL A 44 -11.60 3.43 7.07
CA VAL A 44 -12.15 4.79 7.07
C VAL A 44 -11.85 5.51 5.76
N VAL A 45 -10.71 5.22 5.14
CA VAL A 45 -10.28 5.79 3.87
C VAL A 45 -9.95 4.66 2.91
N GLY A 46 -10.58 4.64 1.73
CA GLY A 46 -10.26 3.70 0.66
C GLY A 46 -8.96 4.10 -0.03
N LEU A 47 -8.14 3.12 -0.36
CA LEU A 47 -6.95 3.31 -1.20
C LEU A 47 -7.16 2.58 -2.52
N TYR A 48 -6.93 3.29 -3.61
CA TYR A 48 -6.96 2.76 -4.98
C TYR A 48 -5.66 3.09 -5.69
N VAL A 49 -5.14 2.15 -6.45
CA VAL A 49 -4.00 2.36 -7.35
C VAL A 49 -4.43 1.94 -8.74
N ASP A 50 -4.45 2.88 -9.68
CA ASP A 50 -4.90 2.67 -11.07
C ASP A 50 -6.32 2.06 -11.19
N GLY A 51 -7.22 2.45 -10.27
CA GLY A 51 -8.57 1.91 -10.19
C GLY A 51 -8.70 0.57 -9.46
N ILE A 52 -7.58 -0.06 -9.06
CA ILE A 52 -7.56 -1.31 -8.31
C ILE A 52 -7.72 -1.01 -6.82
N PRO A 53 -8.73 -1.57 -6.12
CA PRO A 53 -8.93 -1.32 -4.70
C PRO A 53 -7.94 -2.09 -3.82
N TYR A 54 -7.36 -1.38 -2.85
CA TYR A 54 -6.55 -1.91 -1.77
C TYR A 54 -7.37 -1.91 -0.48
N THR A 55 -8.28 -2.86 -0.40
CA THR A 55 -9.27 -2.94 0.69
C THR A 55 -8.69 -3.43 2.00
N ASP A 56 -7.60 -4.18 1.94
CA ASP A 56 -6.95 -4.75 3.10
C ASP A 56 -5.97 -3.76 3.73
N MET A 57 -6.08 -3.57 5.05
CA MET A 57 -5.19 -2.67 5.79
C MET A 57 -3.74 -3.14 5.77
N MET A 58 -3.50 -4.45 5.72
CA MET A 58 -2.14 -5.01 5.75
C MET A 58 -1.41 -4.86 4.41
N SER A 59 -2.11 -4.64 3.30
CA SER A 59 -1.52 -4.46 1.97
C SER A 59 -1.40 -3.00 1.52
N ARG A 60 -1.58 -2.02 2.41
CA ARG A 60 -1.60 -0.59 2.08
C ARG A 60 -0.29 0.15 2.27
N GLY A 61 0.70 -0.50 2.89
CA GLY A 61 2.02 0.08 3.13
C GLY A 61 2.91 0.11 1.90
N LEU A 62 2.40 0.70 0.80
CA LEU A 62 3.02 0.69 -0.51
C LEU A 62 4.10 1.76 -0.64
N SER A 63 5.14 1.45 -1.42
CA SER A 63 6.06 2.43 -1.97
C SER A 63 5.44 3.14 -3.18
N LEU A 64 5.56 4.46 -3.24
CA LEU A 64 5.02 5.29 -4.30
C LEU A 64 6.15 5.69 -5.27
N TYR A 65 6.47 4.82 -6.22
CA TYR A 65 7.64 4.97 -7.09
C TYR A 65 7.30 5.33 -8.55
N ASP A 66 6.04 5.16 -8.95
CA ASP A 66 5.55 5.40 -10.32
C ASP A 66 4.29 6.27 -10.32
N VAL A 67 4.32 7.36 -9.57
CA VAL A 67 3.14 8.21 -9.40
C VAL A 67 3.20 9.40 -10.33
N ASP A 68 2.12 9.62 -11.08
CA ASP A 68 1.85 10.86 -11.80
C ASP A 68 1.18 11.86 -10.85
N HIS A 69 0.06 11.47 -10.26
CA HIS A 69 -0.63 12.28 -9.27
C HIS A 69 -1.43 11.43 -8.27
N ILE A 70 -1.80 12.06 -7.15
CA ILE A 70 -2.62 11.49 -6.10
C ILE A 70 -3.84 12.39 -5.91
N GLU A 71 -5.01 11.79 -6.02
CA GLU A 71 -6.29 12.46 -5.77
C GLU A 71 -6.80 12.05 -4.39
N PHE A 72 -7.27 13.00 -3.61
CA PHE A 72 -8.00 12.73 -2.39
C PHE A 72 -9.45 13.21 -2.49
N LEU A 73 -10.36 12.28 -2.69
CA LEU A 73 -11.79 12.52 -2.77
C LEU A 73 -12.38 12.49 -1.35
N ARG A 74 -12.77 13.66 -0.85
CA ARG A 74 -13.21 13.84 0.53
C ARG A 74 -14.66 13.44 0.74
N GLY A 75 -14.93 12.75 1.84
CA GLY A 75 -16.26 12.31 2.23
C GLY A 75 -16.65 10.97 1.56
N PRO A 76 -17.87 10.46 1.83
CA PRO A 76 -18.30 9.15 1.33
C PRO A 76 -18.35 9.12 -0.20
N GLN A 77 -17.62 8.20 -0.80
CA GLN A 77 -17.54 8.00 -2.24
C GLN A 77 -18.02 6.60 -2.69
N GLY A 78 -18.69 5.87 -1.80
CA GLY A 78 -19.08 4.48 -2.04
C GLY A 78 -20.00 4.24 -3.23
N THR A 79 -20.67 5.28 -3.75
CA THR A 79 -21.45 5.20 -4.98
C THR A 79 -20.62 5.23 -6.25
N LEU A 80 -19.40 5.79 -6.19
CA LEU A 80 -18.48 5.89 -7.32
C LEU A 80 -17.35 4.86 -7.22
N PHE A 81 -17.04 4.39 -6.01
CA PHE A 81 -15.98 3.44 -5.72
C PHE A 81 -16.58 2.25 -4.94
N GLY A 82 -17.06 1.26 -5.67
CA GLY A 82 -17.90 0.16 -5.13
C GLY A 82 -17.22 -0.73 -4.09
N ALA A 83 -15.88 -0.79 -4.07
CA ALA A 83 -15.16 -1.68 -3.17
C ALA A 83 -15.09 -1.21 -1.72
N SER A 84 -15.37 0.07 -1.42
CA SER A 84 -15.19 0.60 -0.07
C SER A 84 -16.27 1.60 0.30
N ALA A 85 -16.88 1.38 1.45
CA ALA A 85 -17.78 2.35 2.07
C ALA A 85 -17.07 3.64 2.52
N ALA A 86 -15.78 3.56 2.82
CA ALA A 86 -14.81 4.58 3.15
C ALA A 86 -15.41 5.97 3.50
N PRO A 87 -16.00 6.15 4.70
CA PRO A 87 -16.74 7.36 5.04
C PRO A 87 -15.87 8.62 5.10
N GLY A 88 -14.57 8.45 5.27
CA GLY A 88 -13.60 9.54 5.31
C GLY A 88 -13.16 10.03 3.93
N GLY A 89 -13.26 9.18 2.91
CA GLY A 89 -12.87 9.51 1.54
C GLY A 89 -12.04 8.43 0.86
N ILE A 90 -11.57 8.76 -0.33
CA ILE A 90 -10.78 7.86 -1.18
C ILE A 90 -9.44 8.53 -1.52
N ILE A 91 -8.35 7.82 -1.33
CA ILE A 91 -7.04 8.11 -1.92
C ILE A 91 -6.96 7.31 -3.22
N ASN A 92 -6.82 8.01 -4.34
CA ASN A 92 -6.67 7.41 -5.64
C ASN A 92 -5.29 7.76 -6.20
N VAL A 93 -4.42 6.78 -6.27
CA VAL A 93 -3.07 6.91 -6.82
C VAL A 93 -3.13 6.60 -8.30
N ARG A 94 -2.71 7.55 -9.11
CA ARG A 94 -2.62 7.41 -10.57
C ARG A 94 -1.17 7.23 -10.96
N PRO A 95 -0.76 6.04 -11.41
CA PRO A 95 0.54 5.81 -11.99
C PRO A 95 0.69 6.52 -13.32
N ARG A 96 1.95 6.79 -13.68
CA ARG A 96 2.29 7.43 -14.95
C ARG A 96 1.91 6.55 -16.13
N GLN A 97 1.23 7.16 -17.10
CA GLN A 97 0.83 6.50 -18.33
C GLN A 97 1.85 6.80 -19.46
N PRO A 98 2.10 5.87 -20.40
CA PRO A 98 2.95 6.13 -21.56
C PRO A 98 2.30 7.18 -22.46
N GLY A 99 3.09 8.20 -22.81
CA GLY A 99 2.70 9.27 -23.73
C GLY A 99 3.12 9.01 -25.18
N ALA A 100 2.99 10.05 -26.01
CA ALA A 100 3.37 10.01 -27.43
C ALA A 100 4.91 10.02 -27.64
N GLU A 101 5.68 10.39 -26.63
CA GLU A 101 7.13 10.47 -26.68
C GLU A 101 7.74 9.63 -25.56
N TRP A 102 8.96 9.15 -25.77
CA TRP A 102 9.72 8.48 -24.73
C TRP A 102 10.14 9.48 -23.65
N VAL A 103 9.79 9.16 -22.42
CA VAL A 103 10.20 9.88 -21.20
C VAL A 103 10.85 8.89 -20.27
N GLY A 104 11.98 9.27 -19.69
CA GLY A 104 12.67 8.46 -18.70
C GLY A 104 13.23 9.29 -17.57
N SER A 105 13.35 8.69 -16.41
CA SER A 105 14.03 9.27 -15.25
C SER A 105 14.77 8.19 -14.48
N ALA A 106 15.97 8.54 -14.00
CA ALA A 106 16.74 7.73 -13.08
C ALA A 106 17.07 8.57 -11.86
N GLY A 107 16.88 8.02 -10.67
CA GLY A 107 17.17 8.65 -9.40
C GLY A 107 18.13 7.81 -8.58
N LEU A 108 19.09 8.48 -7.94
CA LEU A 108 20.02 7.90 -6.98
C LEU A 108 19.92 8.71 -5.70
N GLY A 109 19.64 8.05 -4.59
CA GLY A 109 19.57 8.65 -3.26
C GLY A 109 20.58 8.00 -2.33
N TYR A 110 21.21 8.82 -1.49
CA TYR A 110 22.03 8.37 -0.38
C TYR A 110 21.72 9.23 0.85
N GLY A 111 21.56 8.61 2.00
CA GLY A 111 21.14 9.29 3.22
C GLY A 111 21.76 8.73 4.49
N ASN A 112 21.27 9.20 5.62
CA ASN A 112 21.67 8.74 6.94
C ASN A 112 21.31 7.25 7.13
N HIS A 113 21.97 6.57 8.06
CA HIS A 113 21.78 5.15 8.37
C HIS A 113 21.95 4.27 7.13
N GLY A 114 22.97 4.54 6.33
CA GLY A 114 23.27 3.73 5.15
C GLY A 114 22.21 3.78 4.04
N THR A 115 21.22 4.68 4.13
CA THR A 115 20.13 4.75 3.15
C THR A 115 20.66 4.82 1.72
N ARG A 116 20.17 3.92 0.88
CA ARG A 116 20.43 3.83 -0.56
C ARG A 116 19.11 3.71 -1.29
N GLU A 117 18.92 4.55 -2.28
CA GLU A 117 17.72 4.54 -3.09
C GLU A 117 18.09 4.56 -4.57
N TYR A 118 17.49 3.68 -5.34
CA TYR A 118 17.61 3.62 -6.80
C TYR A 118 16.20 3.61 -7.39
N ARG A 119 15.94 4.55 -8.29
CA ARG A 119 14.67 4.63 -9.02
C ARG A 119 14.94 4.65 -10.51
N LEU A 120 14.13 3.93 -11.25
CA LEU A 120 14.16 3.94 -12.71
C LEU A 120 12.74 3.96 -13.23
N ASN A 121 12.45 4.90 -14.13
CA ASN A 121 11.19 4.98 -14.84
C ASN A 121 11.48 5.22 -16.31
N ALA A 122 10.77 4.51 -17.18
CA ALA A 122 10.82 4.70 -18.61
C ALA A 122 9.43 4.41 -19.20
N SER A 123 8.91 5.33 -19.99
CA SER A 123 7.61 5.16 -20.64
C SER A 123 7.59 5.83 -22.00
N GLY A 124 6.84 5.25 -22.93
CA GLY A 124 6.73 5.81 -24.27
C GLY A 124 6.05 4.86 -25.26
N PRO A 125 5.97 5.26 -26.54
CA PRO A 125 5.33 4.47 -27.56
C PRO A 125 6.24 3.34 -28.06
N LEU A 126 5.73 2.10 -28.12
CA LEU A 126 6.35 1.02 -28.90
C LEU A 126 5.93 1.11 -30.37
N THR A 127 4.68 1.46 -30.62
CA THR A 127 4.11 1.73 -31.93
C THR A 127 3.12 2.88 -31.85
N GLY A 128 2.51 3.29 -32.95
CA GLY A 128 1.45 4.31 -32.92
C GLY A 128 0.19 3.93 -32.13
N GLN A 129 0.04 2.66 -31.73
CA GLN A 129 -1.12 2.15 -31.01
C GLN A 129 -0.77 1.46 -29.68
N ILE A 130 0.51 1.24 -29.41
CA ILE A 130 0.98 0.52 -28.22
C ILE A 130 1.98 1.39 -27.50
N GLY A 131 1.64 1.73 -26.26
CA GLY A 131 2.55 2.32 -25.29
C GLY A 131 3.04 1.31 -24.26
N VAL A 132 4.20 1.55 -23.69
CA VAL A 132 4.76 0.77 -22.58
C VAL A 132 5.28 1.69 -21.49
N SER A 133 5.12 1.30 -20.26
CA SER A 133 5.72 1.94 -19.09
C SER A 133 6.38 0.88 -18.23
N PHE A 134 7.60 1.17 -17.80
CA PHE A 134 8.35 0.38 -16.82
C PHE A 134 8.81 1.28 -15.69
N SER A 135 8.65 0.81 -14.47
CA SER A 135 9.09 1.51 -13.26
C SER A 135 9.68 0.53 -12.27
N GLY A 136 10.76 0.94 -11.61
CA GLY A 136 11.44 0.16 -10.59
C GLY A 136 11.97 1.01 -9.45
N LEU A 137 11.96 0.42 -8.26
CA LEU A 137 12.48 0.99 -7.02
C LEU A 137 13.31 -0.08 -6.29
N TYR A 138 14.46 0.32 -5.82
CA TYR A 138 15.19 -0.31 -4.72
C TYR A 138 15.44 0.73 -3.64
N ASN A 139 15.09 0.44 -2.41
CA ASN A 139 15.38 1.29 -1.26
C ASN A 139 15.83 0.40 -0.11
N ASP A 140 16.95 0.75 0.49
CA ASP A 140 17.57 0.05 1.61
C ASP A 140 18.02 1.06 2.66
N ARG A 141 17.81 0.76 3.95
CA ARG A 141 18.19 1.59 5.09
C ARG A 141 18.48 0.72 6.29
N ASP A 142 19.66 0.91 6.86
CA ASP A 142 20.04 0.28 8.14
C ASP A 142 19.09 0.70 9.28
N GLY A 143 18.96 -0.17 10.29
CA GLY A 143 18.30 0.18 11.53
C GLY A 143 19.00 1.34 12.26
N PHE A 144 18.27 2.03 13.12
CA PHE A 144 18.83 3.09 13.96
C PHE A 144 18.30 3.09 15.41
N VAL A 145 17.42 2.16 15.71
CA VAL A 145 16.94 1.93 17.08
C VAL A 145 17.73 0.78 17.68
N THR A 146 18.47 1.05 18.75
CA THR A 146 19.28 0.03 19.43
C THR A 146 18.43 -0.83 20.35
N ASN A 147 18.49 -2.13 20.18
CA ASN A 147 17.95 -3.09 21.13
C ASN A 147 19.01 -3.37 22.21
N LEU A 148 18.80 -2.88 23.43
CA LEU A 148 19.79 -2.89 24.51
C LEU A 148 20.29 -4.28 24.91
N PRO A 149 19.44 -5.34 24.97
CA PRO A 149 19.89 -6.67 25.36
C PRO A 149 20.86 -7.30 24.35
N THR A 150 20.65 -7.04 23.05
CA THR A 150 21.45 -7.64 21.97
C THR A 150 22.52 -6.71 21.41
N GLY A 151 22.37 -5.40 21.62
CA GLY A 151 23.19 -4.38 20.99
C GLY A 151 22.95 -4.20 19.48
N GLN A 152 21.94 -4.89 18.92
CA GLN A 152 21.59 -4.79 17.49
C GLN A 152 20.82 -3.51 17.22
N GLU A 153 21.07 -2.92 16.06
CA GLU A 153 20.20 -1.90 15.47
C GLU A 153 19.05 -2.59 14.77
N ILE A 154 17.82 -2.23 15.15
CA ILE A 154 16.58 -2.78 14.60
C ILE A 154 15.87 -1.70 13.77
N ASP A 155 14.73 -2.01 13.20
CA ASP A 155 13.93 -1.15 12.31
C ASP A 155 14.58 -0.85 10.95
N GLY A 156 15.54 -1.66 10.51
CA GLY A 156 16.02 -1.65 9.13
C GLY A 156 14.89 -1.84 8.13
N ARG A 157 15.07 -1.34 6.91
CA ARG A 157 14.04 -1.45 5.86
C ARG A 157 14.67 -1.73 4.51
N GLU A 158 14.13 -2.69 3.81
CA GLU A 158 14.43 -2.94 2.42
C GLU A 158 13.13 -3.01 1.60
N SER A 159 13.14 -2.39 0.43
CA SER A 159 12.02 -2.40 -0.50
C SER A 159 12.51 -2.59 -1.91
N VAL A 160 11.97 -3.59 -2.59
CA VAL A 160 12.18 -3.84 -4.02
C VAL A 160 10.82 -3.82 -4.69
N ALA A 161 10.63 -2.97 -5.69
CA ALA A 161 9.36 -2.88 -6.39
C ALA A 161 9.57 -2.70 -7.89
N GLY A 162 8.69 -3.30 -8.66
CA GLY A 162 8.67 -3.19 -10.11
C GLY A 162 7.26 -3.20 -10.67
N ARG A 163 7.04 -2.41 -11.73
CA ARG A 163 5.78 -2.31 -12.45
C ARG A 163 6.04 -2.26 -13.94
N LEU A 164 5.27 -3.05 -14.68
CA LEU A 164 5.23 -3.04 -16.14
C LEU A 164 3.78 -2.81 -16.57
N GLN A 165 3.58 -1.91 -17.51
CA GLN A 165 2.28 -1.63 -18.07
C GLN A 165 2.36 -1.53 -19.60
N PHE A 166 1.42 -2.16 -20.27
CA PHE A 166 1.16 -2.00 -21.70
C PHE A 166 -0.17 -1.29 -21.89
N VAL A 167 -0.17 -0.26 -22.72
CA VAL A 167 -1.38 0.47 -23.10
C VAL A 167 -1.61 0.30 -24.58
N LEU A 168 -2.74 -0.28 -24.93
CA LEU A 168 -3.15 -0.51 -26.31
C LEU A 168 -4.33 0.41 -26.63
N MET A 169 -4.18 1.18 -27.68
CA MET A 169 -5.21 2.04 -28.28
C MET A 169 -5.56 1.50 -29.68
N PRO A 170 -6.32 0.40 -29.75
CA PRO A 170 -6.53 -0.32 -31.03
C PRO A 170 -7.31 0.53 -32.02
N ARG A 171 -8.22 1.34 -31.55
CA ARG A 171 -9.04 2.28 -32.31
C ARG A 171 -9.71 3.24 -31.33
N GLU A 172 -9.66 4.51 -31.60
CA GLU A 172 -10.53 5.44 -30.83
C GLU A 172 -12.00 5.00 -30.92
N PRO A 173 -12.72 5.01 -29.81
CA PRO A 173 -12.40 5.58 -28.49
C PRO A 173 -11.99 4.55 -27.40
N TRP A 174 -11.30 3.46 -27.76
CA TRP A 174 -10.87 2.42 -26.84
C TRP A 174 -9.46 2.62 -26.30
N THR A 175 -9.27 2.41 -25.01
CA THR A 175 -7.98 2.26 -24.34
C THR A 175 -7.98 0.99 -23.51
N ILE A 176 -7.03 0.09 -23.72
CA ILE A 176 -6.87 -1.16 -22.97
C ILE A 176 -5.53 -1.13 -22.28
N ARG A 177 -5.48 -1.41 -20.98
CA ARG A 177 -4.25 -1.48 -20.19
C ARG A 177 -4.07 -2.86 -19.57
N LEU A 178 -2.87 -3.39 -19.72
CA LEU A 178 -2.38 -4.58 -19.02
C LEU A 178 -1.31 -4.13 -18.04
N THR A 179 -1.47 -4.45 -16.77
CA THR A 179 -0.55 -4.10 -15.70
C THR A 179 -0.08 -5.35 -14.97
N ALA A 180 1.23 -5.43 -14.72
CA ALA A 180 1.83 -6.39 -13.80
C ALA A 180 2.75 -5.64 -12.83
N SER A 181 2.64 -5.89 -11.54
CA SER A 181 3.57 -5.36 -10.53
C SER A 181 3.93 -6.42 -9.51
N SER A 182 5.15 -6.31 -8.98
CA SER A 182 5.64 -7.11 -7.87
C SER A 182 6.42 -6.21 -6.92
N GLU A 183 6.16 -6.39 -5.64
CA GLU A 183 6.75 -5.60 -4.57
C GLU A 183 7.15 -6.54 -3.44
N ARG A 184 8.39 -6.37 -2.94
CA ARG A 184 8.91 -7.07 -1.77
C ARG A 184 9.38 -6.06 -0.74
N TYR A 185 9.04 -6.32 0.50
CA TYR A 185 9.41 -5.52 1.64
C TYR A 185 9.97 -6.41 2.74
N ASP A 186 11.22 -6.15 3.15
CA ASP A 186 11.87 -6.82 4.28
C ASP A 186 12.16 -5.74 5.34
N ASP A 187 11.26 -5.62 6.30
CA ASP A 187 11.34 -4.57 7.31
C ASP A 187 11.60 -5.17 8.70
N GLY A 188 12.45 -4.52 9.47
CA GLY A 188 12.47 -4.66 10.91
C GLY A 188 11.15 -4.17 11.51
N PHE A 189 10.75 -4.78 12.62
CA PHE A 189 9.51 -4.40 13.27
C PHE A 189 9.60 -2.98 13.83
N THR A 190 8.54 -2.18 13.69
CA THR A 190 8.51 -0.82 14.24
C THR A 190 8.66 -0.85 15.75
N PRO A 191 9.68 -0.22 16.32
CA PRO A 191 9.89 -0.25 17.74
C PRO A 191 8.77 0.50 18.48
N THR A 192 8.09 -0.20 19.35
CA THR A 192 7.18 0.39 20.33
C THR A 192 7.90 0.54 21.65
N TYR A 193 7.91 1.73 22.19
CA TYR A 193 8.54 2.00 23.45
C TYR A 193 7.69 1.46 24.61
N SER A 194 8.29 0.61 25.44
CA SER A 194 7.65 0.15 26.66
C SER A 194 7.64 1.25 27.71
N PRO A 195 6.51 1.52 28.35
CA PRO A 195 6.47 2.44 29.49
C PRO A 195 7.25 1.90 30.72
N LEU A 196 7.60 0.61 30.71
CA LEU A 196 8.41 -0.02 31.76
C LEU A 196 9.91 0.10 31.51
N SER A 197 10.33 0.62 30.36
CA SER A 197 11.71 0.77 29.96
C SER A 197 12.09 2.25 29.90
N ASP A 198 12.98 2.70 30.77
CA ASP A 198 13.60 4.05 30.74
C ASP A 198 14.85 4.04 29.83
N ALA A 199 14.73 3.46 28.66
CA ALA A 199 15.86 3.28 27.75
C ALA A 199 16.29 4.59 27.05
N GLY A 200 15.40 5.60 27.01
CA GLY A 200 15.62 6.85 26.27
C GLY A 200 15.26 6.76 24.79
N PRO A 201 15.45 7.84 24.04
CA PRO A 201 15.08 7.89 22.63
C PRO A 201 15.96 6.94 21.79
N PHE A 202 15.35 6.31 20.77
CA PHE A 202 16.00 5.38 19.85
C PHE A 202 16.64 4.16 20.53
N LYS A 203 16.09 3.76 21.67
CA LYS A 203 16.51 2.55 22.41
C LYS A 203 15.28 1.80 22.86
N VAL A 204 15.33 0.48 22.73
CA VAL A 204 14.31 -0.43 23.25
C VAL A 204 14.99 -1.58 24.00
N SER A 205 14.24 -2.26 24.83
CA SER A 205 14.69 -3.47 25.50
C SER A 205 13.69 -4.57 25.20
N ARG A 206 14.07 -5.47 24.28
CA ARG A 206 13.24 -6.58 23.81
C ARG A 206 14.04 -7.85 23.74
N ASP A 207 13.41 -8.97 24.06
CA ASP A 207 14.02 -10.30 23.86
C ASP A 207 13.96 -10.71 22.37
N VAL A 208 12.92 -10.28 21.63
CA VAL A 208 12.76 -10.53 20.19
C VAL A 208 12.70 -9.21 19.41
N PRO A 209 13.62 -8.98 18.47
CA PRO A 209 13.60 -7.77 17.63
C PRO A 209 12.34 -7.62 16.78
N GLY A 210 11.82 -8.75 16.28
CA GLY A 210 10.69 -8.79 15.35
C GLY A 210 11.04 -8.38 13.92
N TYR A 211 10.19 -8.78 12.98
CA TYR A 211 10.29 -8.42 11.56
C TYR A 211 8.92 -8.43 10.88
N VAL A 212 8.84 -7.81 9.72
CA VAL A 212 7.67 -7.81 8.82
C VAL A 212 8.14 -7.94 7.40
N ASN A 213 8.02 -9.14 6.84
CA ASN A 213 8.31 -9.40 5.45
C ASN A 213 7.00 -9.45 4.68
N THR A 214 6.92 -8.78 3.54
CA THR A 214 5.69 -8.70 2.76
C THR A 214 6.01 -8.79 1.28
N ASP A 215 5.37 -9.72 0.59
CA ASP A 215 5.40 -9.86 -0.86
C ASP A 215 4.00 -9.52 -1.42
N VAL A 216 3.96 -8.69 -2.47
CA VAL A 216 2.72 -8.30 -3.14
C VAL A 216 2.87 -8.48 -4.65
N THR A 217 1.95 -9.18 -5.27
CA THR A 217 1.88 -9.33 -6.72
C THR A 217 0.51 -8.89 -7.22
N THR A 218 0.49 -8.10 -8.30
CA THR A 218 -0.75 -7.60 -8.88
C THR A 218 -0.73 -7.76 -10.39
N TYR A 219 -1.81 -8.31 -10.93
CA TYR A 219 -2.11 -8.34 -12.37
C TYR A 219 -3.43 -7.65 -12.60
N ALA A 220 -3.51 -6.79 -13.60
CA ALA A 220 -4.76 -6.12 -13.92
C ALA A 220 -4.95 -5.93 -15.43
N LEU A 221 -6.21 -5.99 -15.82
CA LEU A 221 -6.70 -5.64 -17.16
C LEU A 221 -7.74 -4.52 -16.97
N SER A 222 -7.48 -3.38 -17.59
CA SER A 222 -8.45 -2.30 -17.67
C SER A 222 -8.83 -2.05 -19.11
N ALA A 223 -10.10 -1.77 -19.35
CA ALA A 223 -10.62 -1.40 -20.66
C ALA A 223 -11.57 -0.20 -20.51
N ASP A 224 -11.23 0.89 -21.16
CA ASP A 224 -11.99 2.12 -21.16
C ASP A 224 -12.48 2.44 -22.59
N PHE A 225 -13.75 2.81 -22.67
CA PHE A 225 -14.39 3.32 -23.88
C PHE A 225 -14.94 4.72 -23.59
N SER A 226 -14.51 5.72 -24.36
CA SER A 226 -14.92 7.12 -24.17
C SER A 226 -15.66 7.58 -25.43
N GLY A 227 -16.91 7.18 -25.58
CA GLY A 227 -17.77 7.56 -26.68
C GLY A 227 -18.55 8.83 -26.41
N GLU A 228 -19.04 9.46 -27.47
CA GLU A 228 -19.80 10.72 -27.41
C GLU A 228 -21.07 10.60 -26.56
N HIS A 229 -21.77 9.47 -26.61
CA HIS A 229 -23.04 9.26 -25.92
C HIS A 229 -22.93 8.54 -24.60
N PHE A 230 -21.94 7.70 -24.43
CA PHE A 230 -21.68 6.95 -23.19
C PHE A 230 -20.20 6.66 -23.00
N THR A 231 -19.83 6.44 -21.77
CA THR A 231 -18.50 5.95 -21.35
C THR A 231 -18.67 4.58 -20.70
N LEU A 232 -17.71 3.69 -20.93
CA LEU A 232 -17.63 2.40 -20.26
C LEU A 232 -16.22 2.23 -19.71
N SER A 233 -16.12 1.85 -18.46
CA SER A 233 -14.86 1.47 -17.83
C SER A 233 -14.99 0.11 -17.18
N SER A 234 -14.02 -0.76 -17.39
CA SER A 234 -13.93 -2.08 -16.78
C SER A 234 -12.54 -2.27 -16.20
N VAL A 235 -12.45 -2.69 -14.94
CA VAL A 235 -11.19 -3.02 -14.26
C VAL A 235 -11.32 -4.40 -13.65
N THR A 236 -10.51 -5.33 -14.16
CA THR A 236 -10.34 -6.68 -13.60
C THR A 236 -8.97 -6.74 -12.94
N ALA A 237 -8.88 -7.18 -11.70
CA ALA A 237 -7.60 -7.34 -11.03
C ALA A 237 -7.54 -8.64 -10.23
N PHE A 238 -6.36 -9.24 -10.25
CA PHE A 238 -5.94 -10.30 -9.36
C PHE A 238 -4.76 -9.79 -8.54
N ARG A 239 -4.86 -9.93 -7.21
CA ARG A 239 -3.81 -9.57 -6.27
C ARG A 239 -3.57 -10.75 -5.33
N ASN A 240 -2.29 -11.05 -5.15
CA ASN A 240 -1.84 -11.90 -4.05
C ASN A 240 -0.93 -11.05 -3.16
N TRP A 241 -1.07 -11.18 -1.83
CA TRP A 241 -0.10 -10.67 -0.89
C TRP A 241 0.10 -11.65 0.26
N GLU A 242 1.36 -11.84 0.58
CA GLU A 242 1.83 -12.71 1.65
C GLU A 242 2.58 -11.87 2.66
N GLN A 243 2.41 -12.16 3.92
CA GLN A 243 3.18 -11.50 4.97
C GLN A 243 3.70 -12.54 5.96
N ASP A 244 4.95 -12.39 6.38
CA ASP A 244 5.54 -13.11 7.50
C ASP A 244 5.92 -12.09 8.57
N LEU A 245 5.26 -12.18 9.70
CA LEU A 245 5.36 -11.24 10.80
C LEU A 245 5.78 -11.97 12.07
N GLN A 246 6.82 -11.44 12.73
CA GLN A 246 7.14 -11.78 14.10
C GLN A 246 7.19 -10.51 14.95
N GLN A 247 6.54 -10.53 16.10
CA GLN A 247 6.50 -9.37 16.97
C GLN A 247 6.55 -9.79 18.45
N ASP A 248 7.25 -8.99 19.22
CA ASP A 248 7.23 -9.01 20.66
C ASP A 248 5.98 -8.27 21.17
N PHE A 249 5.08 -8.97 21.86
CA PHE A 249 3.83 -8.40 22.36
C PHE A 249 3.93 -7.85 23.79
N ASP A 250 4.90 -8.27 24.57
CA ASP A 250 5.08 -7.73 25.94
C ASP A 250 5.99 -6.50 25.95
N PHE A 251 6.68 -6.22 24.84
CA PHE A 251 7.56 -5.05 24.65
C PHE A 251 8.67 -4.94 25.69
N THR A 252 9.14 -6.07 26.24
CA THR A 252 10.18 -6.11 27.26
C THR A 252 11.23 -7.19 26.93
N ALA A 253 12.40 -7.10 27.56
CA ALA A 253 13.42 -8.14 27.52
C ALA A 253 13.47 -8.92 28.84
N ILE A 254 12.35 -9.15 29.45
CA ILE A 254 12.27 -9.93 30.69
C ILE A 254 12.25 -11.42 30.32
N PRO A 255 13.35 -12.18 30.48
CA PRO A 255 13.52 -13.51 29.95
C PRO A 255 12.74 -14.61 30.69
N GLN A 256 11.91 -14.26 31.62
CA GLN A 256 11.06 -15.22 32.36
C GLN A 256 9.68 -14.62 32.58
N PRO A 257 8.64 -15.46 32.52
CA PRO A 257 7.35 -15.01 33.02
C PRO A 257 7.54 -14.58 34.43
N VAL A 258 7.35 -13.31 34.71
CA VAL A 258 7.12 -12.86 36.04
C VAL A 258 5.71 -13.36 36.34
N ALA A 259 5.61 -14.68 36.55
CA ALA A 259 4.35 -15.38 36.80
C ALA A 259 3.64 -14.76 38.01
N GLU A 260 4.40 -14.14 38.90
CA GLU A 260 3.91 -13.38 40.04
C GLU A 260 3.23 -12.06 39.62
N MET A 261 3.51 -11.51 38.43
CA MET A 261 2.87 -10.30 37.92
C MET A 261 1.87 -10.57 36.78
N GLY A 262 1.68 -11.83 36.40
CA GLY A 262 0.73 -12.19 35.33
C GLY A 262 1.16 -11.83 33.91
N PHE A 263 2.41 -11.45 33.69
CA PHE A 263 2.97 -11.23 32.37
C PHE A 263 3.55 -12.54 31.83
N ILE A 264 3.07 -12.99 30.69
CA ILE A 264 3.61 -14.11 29.94
C ILE A 264 4.36 -13.49 28.77
N PRO A 265 5.67 -13.81 28.57
CA PRO A 265 6.36 -13.38 27.37
C PRO A 265 5.62 -13.97 26.17
N VAL A 266 5.17 -13.12 25.26
CA VAL A 266 4.38 -13.53 24.12
C VAL A 266 5.03 -13.02 22.84
N ILE A 267 5.63 -13.94 22.13
CA ILE A 267 6.08 -13.69 20.75
C ILE A 267 4.92 -14.04 19.82
N GLY A 268 4.37 -13.07 19.17
CA GLY A 268 3.36 -13.29 18.14
C GLY A 268 3.97 -13.59 16.80
N VAL A 269 3.44 -14.58 16.13
CA VAL A 269 3.74 -14.89 14.72
C VAL A 269 2.44 -14.87 13.94
N SER A 270 2.48 -14.33 12.72
CA SER A 270 1.33 -14.31 11.83
C SER A 270 1.80 -14.36 10.38
N GLN A 271 1.22 -15.28 9.62
CA GLN A 271 1.56 -15.52 8.22
C GLN A 271 0.28 -15.54 7.38
N PRO A 272 -0.34 -14.37 7.16
CA PRO A 272 -1.46 -14.28 6.24
C PRO A 272 -0.99 -14.39 4.79
N ASP A 273 -1.71 -15.20 4.04
CA ASP A 273 -1.67 -15.30 2.59
C ASP A 273 -3.06 -14.94 2.06
N VAL A 274 -3.13 -13.95 1.20
CA VAL A 274 -4.41 -13.42 0.71
C VAL A 274 -4.43 -13.34 -0.80
N GLU A 275 -5.34 -14.06 -1.40
CA GLU A 275 -5.70 -13.93 -2.80
C GLU A 275 -6.98 -13.11 -2.95
N GLN A 276 -6.96 -12.16 -3.86
CA GLN A 276 -8.11 -11.31 -4.15
C GLN A 276 -8.30 -11.19 -5.66
N PHE A 277 -9.47 -11.61 -6.12
CA PHE A 277 -10.00 -11.26 -7.43
C PHE A 277 -10.98 -10.11 -7.28
N SER A 278 -10.94 -9.13 -8.20
CA SER A 278 -11.93 -8.06 -8.26
C SER A 278 -12.28 -7.68 -9.69
N GLN A 279 -13.54 -7.32 -9.88
CA GLN A 279 -14.09 -6.83 -11.13
C GLN A 279 -14.97 -5.62 -10.86
N GLU A 280 -14.67 -4.51 -11.51
CA GLU A 280 -15.51 -3.33 -11.52
C GLU A 280 -15.90 -2.96 -12.94
N ILE A 281 -17.17 -2.65 -13.15
CA ILE A 281 -17.69 -2.15 -14.42
C ILE A 281 -18.48 -0.87 -14.11
N ARG A 282 -18.19 0.19 -14.86
CA ARG A 282 -18.90 1.47 -14.79
C ARG A 282 -19.36 1.87 -16.17
N LEU A 283 -20.63 2.23 -16.25
CA LEU A 283 -21.26 2.82 -17.43
C LEU A 283 -21.71 4.23 -17.07
N GLY A 284 -21.35 5.21 -17.86
CA GLY A 284 -21.69 6.61 -17.61
C GLY A 284 -22.20 7.33 -18.85
N SER A 285 -22.82 8.48 -18.65
CA SER A 285 -23.15 9.40 -19.75
C SER A 285 -21.89 9.87 -20.45
N GLY A 286 -21.94 10.02 -21.78
CA GLY A 286 -20.89 10.70 -22.53
C GLY A 286 -21.00 12.22 -22.52
N ASP A 287 -20.03 12.88 -23.11
CA ASP A 287 -19.89 14.34 -23.10
C ASP A 287 -21.02 15.07 -23.85
N ALA A 288 -21.71 14.39 -24.78
CA ALA A 288 -22.86 14.96 -25.51
C ALA A 288 -24.09 15.24 -24.61
N ASN A 289 -24.13 14.69 -23.39
CA ASN A 289 -25.25 14.87 -22.47
C ASN A 289 -25.00 16.04 -21.53
N GLU A 290 -25.17 17.26 -22.00
CA GLU A 290 -24.98 18.48 -21.22
C GLU A 290 -26.04 18.69 -20.12
N SER A 291 -27.24 18.12 -20.29
CA SER A 291 -28.37 18.40 -19.41
C SER A 291 -28.41 17.55 -18.15
N TYR A 292 -27.87 16.34 -18.18
CA TYR A 292 -27.77 15.45 -17.04
C TYR A 292 -26.62 14.45 -17.22
N GLN A 293 -25.94 14.17 -16.13
CA GLN A 293 -24.89 13.18 -16.06
C GLN A 293 -25.33 12.04 -15.13
N TRP A 294 -25.03 10.82 -15.51
CA TRP A 294 -25.33 9.62 -14.72
C TRP A 294 -24.20 8.63 -14.80
N THR A 295 -24.07 7.84 -13.76
CA THR A 295 -23.14 6.70 -13.70
C THR A 295 -23.84 5.52 -13.05
N LEU A 296 -23.71 4.36 -13.66
CA LEU A 296 -24.12 3.06 -13.13
C LEU A 296 -22.89 2.20 -12.96
N GLY A 297 -22.70 1.61 -11.79
CA GLY A 297 -21.56 0.76 -11.50
C GLY A 297 -21.96 -0.57 -10.90
N ALA A 298 -21.17 -1.61 -11.19
CA ALA A 298 -21.23 -2.90 -10.53
C ALA A 298 -19.83 -3.29 -10.09
N TYR A 299 -19.73 -3.81 -8.86
CA TYR A 299 -18.48 -4.29 -8.28
C TYR A 299 -18.68 -5.71 -7.74
N TYR A 300 -17.74 -6.58 -8.05
CA TYR A 300 -17.62 -7.92 -7.49
C TYR A 300 -16.21 -8.12 -6.96
N ALA A 301 -16.09 -8.76 -5.83
CA ALA A 301 -14.80 -9.22 -5.31
C ALA A 301 -14.97 -10.58 -4.66
N ASP A 302 -13.98 -11.42 -4.87
CA ASP A 302 -13.77 -12.67 -4.16
C ASP A 302 -12.42 -12.58 -3.46
N ARG A 303 -12.38 -12.96 -2.19
CA ARG A 303 -11.18 -12.89 -1.36
C ARG A 303 -11.07 -14.12 -0.51
N GLU A 304 -9.98 -14.84 -0.69
CA GLU A 304 -9.55 -15.95 0.14
C GLU A 304 -8.42 -15.50 1.04
N MET A 305 -8.43 -15.94 2.29
CA MET A 305 -7.38 -15.62 3.25
C MET A 305 -7.07 -16.85 4.09
N ASP A 306 -5.87 -17.33 3.94
CA ASP A 306 -5.26 -18.29 4.84
C ASP A 306 -4.36 -17.56 5.83
N ASN A 307 -4.43 -17.91 7.10
CA ASN A 307 -3.58 -17.30 8.11
C ASN A 307 -3.14 -18.35 9.14
N VAL A 308 -1.86 -18.54 9.22
CA VAL A 308 -1.23 -19.28 10.31
C VAL A 308 -0.78 -18.27 11.35
N SER A 309 -1.41 -18.29 12.52
CA SER A 309 -1.05 -17.41 13.62
C SER A 309 -0.87 -18.18 14.91
N GLY A 310 0.06 -17.75 15.72
CA GLY A 310 0.37 -18.38 16.98
C GLY A 310 1.13 -17.49 17.94
N SER A 311 1.29 -17.96 19.13
CA SER A 311 2.16 -17.33 20.14
C SER A 311 3.17 -18.35 20.63
N LEU A 312 4.42 -17.95 20.71
CA LEU A 312 5.51 -18.71 21.32
C LEU A 312 5.72 -18.16 22.74
N TYR A 313 5.88 -19.06 23.69
CA TYR A 313 6.06 -18.76 25.10
C TYR A 313 7.46 -19.15 25.55
#